data_ce9b74194a595a848665808a9e72486b
#
_entry.id   ce9b74194a595a848665808a9e72486b
#
_cell.length_a   1.000
_cell.length_b   1.000
_cell.length_c   1.000
_cell.angle_alpha   90.00
_cell.angle_beta   90.00
_cell.angle_gamma   90.00
#
_symmetry.space_group_name_H-M   'P 1'
#
loop_
_entity.id
_entity.type
_entity.pdbx_description
1 polymer ?
#
loop_
_entity_poly.entity_id
_entity_poly.type
_entity_poly.pdbx_seq_one_letter_code
_entity_poly.pdbx_strand_id
1 'polypeptide(L)'
;DRLIQGHSLEGERCFVVGEKPRSGLIHEQPESRPKTACNYDYIASIWPQLDWYLEGGDFYVGVQTKRGCPHNCCYCVYTVVEGKQVRLNPVDEVVKEMRQLYDRGVRGFWFTDAQFIPARRYIEDAKELLRAIKAEGLTGIRWAAYIRADNLDPELAQLMVETGMSYFEIGITSGSQELVRKMRMGYNLRTVLESCRMLADAGFRDHVSVNYSFNVIDERPETIRQTVAYHRELEAIFGADPVS
;
A
#
# COMPACT_ATOMS: atom_id res chain seq x y z
N ASP A 1 -12.64 -12.94 25.23
CA ASP A 1 -11.99 -12.48 24.00
C ASP A 1 -10.78 -11.63 24.37
N ARG A 2 -9.62 -12.00 23.88
CA ARG A 2 -8.38 -11.23 24.07
C ARG A 2 -8.17 -10.33 22.87
N LEU A 3 -7.89 -9.05 23.11
CA LEU A 3 -7.40 -8.15 22.10
C LEU A 3 -5.88 -8.26 22.06
N ILE A 4 -5.33 -8.77 20.97
CA ILE A 4 -3.89 -8.95 20.78
C ILE A 4 -3.39 -7.80 19.91
N GLN A 5 -2.42 -7.06 20.42
CA GLN A 5 -1.69 -6.05 19.66
C GLN A 5 -0.37 -6.64 19.21
N GLY A 6 -0.16 -6.76 17.91
CA GLY A 6 1.05 -7.33 17.32
C GLY A 6 0.82 -7.70 15.86
N HIS A 7 1.72 -8.51 15.31
CA HIS A 7 1.52 -9.01 13.96
C HIS A 7 0.49 -10.12 13.96
N SER A 8 -0.43 -10.12 13.00
CA SER A 8 -1.52 -11.07 12.91
C SER A 8 -1.05 -12.54 13.01
N LEU A 9 0.04 -12.89 12.35
CA LEU A 9 0.62 -14.25 12.40
C LEU A 9 1.27 -14.60 13.74
N GLU A 10 1.77 -13.61 14.46
CA GLU A 10 2.36 -13.79 15.79
C GLU A 10 1.27 -13.79 16.86
N GLY A 11 0.21 -13.01 16.64
CA GLY A 11 -0.97 -12.98 17.49
C GLY A 11 -1.69 -14.33 17.55
N GLU A 12 -1.72 -15.08 16.48
CA GLU A 12 -2.31 -16.43 16.45
C GLU A 12 -1.63 -17.41 17.41
N ARG A 13 -0.34 -17.25 17.65
CA ARG A 13 0.41 -18.09 18.62
C ARG A 13 0.08 -17.78 20.06
N CYS A 14 -0.44 -16.60 20.32
CA CYS A 14 -0.81 -16.12 21.65
C CYS A 14 -2.26 -16.43 22.02
N PHE A 15 -3.02 -17.09 21.13
CA PHE A 15 -4.41 -17.41 21.36
C PHE A 15 -4.52 -18.58 22.34
N VAL A 16 -4.81 -18.30 23.61
CA VAL A 16 -5.20 -19.30 24.58
C VAL A 16 -6.72 -19.34 24.63
N VAL A 17 -7.29 -20.40 24.07
CA VAL A 17 -8.73 -20.62 24.08
C VAL A 17 -9.19 -20.79 25.53
N GLY A 18 -10.08 -19.92 25.99
CA GLY A 18 -10.81 -20.11 27.24
C GLY A 18 -10.53 -19.12 28.37
N GLU A 19 -9.51 -18.25 28.29
CA GLU A 19 -9.27 -17.23 29.33
C GLU A 19 -9.59 -15.82 28.85
N LYS A 20 -10.47 -15.12 29.55
CA LYS A 20 -10.64 -13.67 29.36
C LYS A 20 -9.56 -12.93 30.14
N PRO A 21 -8.79 -12.02 29.51
CA PRO A 21 -7.83 -11.20 30.25
C PRO A 21 -8.58 -10.30 31.24
N ARG A 22 -8.02 -10.13 32.41
CA ARG A 22 -8.55 -9.23 33.45
C ARG A 22 -8.34 -7.74 33.15
N SER A 23 -7.56 -7.42 32.14
CA SER A 23 -7.30 -6.04 31.66
C SER A 23 -7.05 -6.05 30.15
N GLY A 24 -7.67 -5.16 29.48
CA GLY A 24 -7.74 -4.76 28.09
C GLY A 24 -6.78 -5.36 27.06
N LEU A 25 -5.84 -4.56 26.62
CA LEU A 25 -4.88 -4.86 25.56
C LEU A 25 -3.72 -5.71 26.07
N ILE A 26 -3.46 -6.81 25.39
CA ILE A 26 -2.20 -7.53 25.56
C ILE A 26 -1.19 -6.92 24.58
N HIS A 27 -0.16 -6.32 25.14
CA HIS A 27 0.99 -5.87 24.37
C HIS A 27 2.03 -6.98 24.36
N GLU A 28 2.07 -7.76 23.30
CA GLU A 28 3.18 -8.66 23.06
C GLU A 28 4.05 -8.05 21.96
N GLN A 29 5.27 -7.69 22.34
CA GLN A 29 6.33 -7.40 21.38
C GLN A 29 7.25 -8.62 21.36
N PRO A 30 7.22 -9.44 20.33
CA PRO A 30 8.13 -10.57 20.24
C PRO A 30 9.58 -10.06 20.22
N GLU A 31 10.42 -10.68 21.07
CA GLU A 31 11.84 -10.32 21.20
C GLU A 31 12.63 -10.57 19.92
N SER A 32 12.17 -11.52 19.10
CA SER A 32 12.67 -11.74 17.75
C SER A 32 11.50 -11.77 16.78
N ARG A 33 11.47 -10.83 15.85
CA ARG A 33 10.48 -10.84 14.76
C ARG A 33 10.99 -11.80 13.69
N PRO A 34 10.34 -12.95 13.47
CA PRO A 34 10.71 -13.79 12.36
C PRO A 34 10.57 -12.94 11.08
N LYS A 35 11.52 -13.06 10.17
CA LYS A 35 11.32 -12.67 8.79
C LYS A 35 10.11 -13.49 8.35
N THR A 36 8.95 -12.89 8.30
CA THR A 36 7.72 -13.59 7.97
C THR A 36 7.78 -13.94 6.50
N ALA A 37 8.25 -15.14 6.21
CA ALA A 37 7.85 -15.78 4.99
C ALA A 37 6.32 -15.87 5.00
N CYS A 38 5.64 -15.41 3.97
CA CYS A 38 4.24 -15.76 3.74
C CYS A 38 4.13 -17.28 3.83
N ASN A 39 3.11 -17.79 4.49
CA ASN A 39 2.86 -19.23 4.49
C ASN A 39 2.22 -19.61 3.14
N TYR A 40 3.08 -19.82 2.13
CA TYR A 40 2.67 -20.16 0.77
C TYR A 40 1.88 -21.47 0.71
N ASP A 41 2.14 -22.43 1.63
CA ASP A 41 1.37 -23.67 1.70
C ASP A 41 -0.08 -23.40 2.11
N TYR A 42 -0.30 -22.43 2.99
CA TYR A 42 -1.66 -21.99 3.35
C TYR A 42 -2.34 -21.27 2.19
N ILE A 43 -1.63 -20.35 1.53
CA ILE A 43 -2.15 -19.66 0.34
C ILE A 43 -2.47 -20.68 -0.77
N ALA A 44 -1.59 -21.66 -0.99
CA ALA A 44 -1.84 -22.74 -1.94
C ALA A 44 -3.13 -23.53 -1.63
N SER A 45 -3.49 -23.68 -0.37
CA SER A 45 -4.71 -24.37 0.05
C SER A 45 -6.01 -23.67 -0.34
N ILE A 46 -5.98 -22.35 -0.51
CA ILE A 46 -7.15 -21.55 -0.94
C ILE A 46 -7.22 -21.35 -2.46
N TRP A 47 -6.22 -21.79 -3.23
CA TRP A 47 -6.17 -21.64 -4.68
C TRP A 47 -7.32 -22.28 -5.47
N PRO A 48 -7.98 -23.37 -5.05
CA PRO A 48 -9.18 -23.84 -5.73
C PRO A 48 -10.29 -22.81 -5.86
N GLN A 49 -10.29 -21.79 -4.98
CA GLN A 49 -11.26 -20.71 -5.03
C GLN A 49 -10.84 -19.56 -5.97
N LEU A 50 -9.62 -19.59 -6.50
CA LEU A 50 -9.12 -18.62 -7.47
C LEU A 50 -9.90 -18.63 -8.78
N ASP A 51 -10.39 -19.79 -9.23
CA ASP A 51 -11.19 -19.90 -10.44
C ASP A 51 -12.40 -18.97 -10.38
N TRP A 52 -13.01 -18.86 -9.20
CA TRP A 52 -14.13 -17.95 -8.98
C TRP A 52 -13.76 -16.46 -9.18
N TYR A 53 -12.54 -16.09 -8.85
CA TYR A 53 -12.03 -14.72 -9.11
C TYR A 53 -11.66 -14.54 -10.59
N LEU A 54 -11.18 -15.59 -11.26
CA LEU A 54 -10.76 -15.53 -12.66
C LEU A 54 -11.95 -15.47 -13.62
N GLU A 55 -13.08 -16.10 -13.29
CA GLU A 55 -14.31 -16.10 -14.08
C GLU A 55 -14.96 -14.71 -14.18
N GLY A 56 -14.75 -13.84 -13.21
CA GLY A 56 -15.38 -12.52 -13.12
C GLY A 56 -14.66 -11.38 -13.86
N GLY A 57 -13.50 -11.57 -14.45
CA GLY A 57 -12.82 -10.57 -15.29
C GLY A 57 -11.73 -9.75 -14.57
N ASP A 58 -11.94 -8.48 -14.27
CA ASP A 58 -10.92 -7.54 -13.82
C ASP A 58 -10.60 -7.61 -12.30
N PHE A 59 -10.04 -8.73 -11.84
CA PHE A 59 -9.65 -8.85 -10.43
C PHE A 59 -8.18 -8.57 -10.17
N TYR A 60 -7.94 -8.08 -8.97
CA TYR A 60 -6.62 -8.01 -8.37
C TYR A 60 -6.51 -9.03 -7.25
N VAL A 61 -5.51 -9.90 -7.32
CA VAL A 61 -5.17 -10.83 -6.24
C VAL A 61 -4.16 -10.16 -5.32
N GLY A 62 -4.41 -10.22 -4.02
CA GLY A 62 -3.55 -9.60 -3.03
C GLY A 62 -2.21 -10.30 -2.90
N VAL A 63 -1.12 -9.54 -3.01
CA VAL A 63 0.26 -9.99 -2.74
C VAL A 63 0.87 -9.03 -1.73
N GLN A 64 1.51 -9.55 -0.69
CA GLN A 64 2.12 -8.72 0.34
C GLN A 64 3.62 -8.64 0.16
N THR A 65 4.15 -7.41 -0.04
CA THR A 65 5.60 -7.21 -0.21
C THR A 65 6.29 -6.78 1.08
N LYS A 66 5.55 -6.23 2.02
CA LYS A 66 6.05 -5.81 3.34
C LYS A 66 4.95 -5.61 4.36
N ARG A 67 5.33 -5.51 5.61
CA ARG A 67 4.46 -5.17 6.75
C ARG A 67 5.01 -4.02 7.56
N GLY A 68 4.14 -3.35 8.31
CA GLY A 68 4.48 -2.20 9.15
C GLY A 68 4.46 -0.88 8.39
N CYS A 69 4.35 0.22 9.13
CA CYS A 69 4.32 1.57 8.57
C CYS A 69 5.02 2.54 9.54
N PRO A 70 6.02 3.32 9.10
CA PRO A 70 6.79 4.17 10.02
C PRO A 70 6.07 5.46 10.42
N HIS A 71 4.91 5.74 9.81
CA HIS A 71 4.19 7.00 10.00
C HIS A 71 3.36 7.01 11.29
N ASN A 72 2.87 8.19 11.65
CA ASN A 72 2.14 8.41 12.88
C ASN A 72 0.87 9.23 12.63
N CYS A 73 0.18 8.95 11.52
CA CYS A 73 -1.08 9.60 11.18
C CYS A 73 -2.07 9.43 12.32
N CYS A 74 -2.70 10.51 12.77
CA CYS A 74 -3.47 10.54 14.02
C CYS A 74 -4.73 9.66 14.01
N TYR A 75 -5.23 9.30 12.83
CA TYR A 75 -6.44 8.49 12.64
C TYR A 75 -6.15 7.01 12.34
N CYS A 76 -4.88 6.66 12.05
CA CYS A 76 -4.55 5.35 11.53
C CYS A 76 -4.19 4.37 12.65
N VAL A 77 -4.92 3.28 12.73
CA VAL A 77 -4.66 2.19 13.69
C VAL A 77 -3.64 1.16 13.20
N TYR A 78 -3.24 1.23 11.92
CA TYR A 78 -2.37 0.22 11.32
C TYR A 78 -1.04 0.07 12.07
N THR A 79 -0.43 1.18 12.49
CA THR A 79 0.82 1.15 13.26
C THR A 79 0.68 0.61 14.68
N VAL A 80 -0.56 0.57 15.18
CA VAL A 80 -0.88 -0.07 16.46
C VAL A 80 -0.94 -1.59 16.28
N VAL A 81 -1.51 -2.05 15.18
CA VAL A 81 -1.69 -3.48 14.86
C VAL A 81 -0.39 -4.09 14.33
N GLU A 82 0.20 -3.52 13.28
CA GLU A 82 1.36 -4.09 12.56
C GLU A 82 2.72 -3.53 13.00
N GLY A 83 2.71 -2.49 13.84
CA GLY A 83 3.92 -1.82 14.32
C GLY A 83 4.51 -0.82 13.34
N LYS A 84 5.49 -0.05 13.83
CA LYS A 84 6.16 1.02 13.07
C LYS A 84 7.37 0.56 12.27
N GLN A 85 7.91 -0.60 12.59
CA GLN A 85 9.04 -1.16 11.86
C GLN A 85 8.55 -1.80 10.56
N VAL A 86 9.07 -1.32 9.45
CA VAL A 86 8.83 -1.94 8.15
C VAL A 86 9.67 -3.21 8.04
N ARG A 87 9.02 -4.30 7.69
CA ARG A 87 9.64 -5.61 7.45
C ARG A 87 9.32 -6.00 6.02
N LEU A 88 10.36 -6.14 5.23
CA LEU A 88 10.27 -6.56 3.82
C LEU A 88 10.14 -8.07 3.74
N ASN A 89 9.28 -8.56 2.88
CA ASN A 89 9.32 -9.95 2.44
C ASN A 89 10.49 -10.13 1.45
N PRO A 90 11.17 -11.28 1.42
CA PRO A 90 12.21 -11.56 0.44
C PRO A 90 11.67 -11.40 -0.99
N VAL A 91 12.40 -10.68 -1.83
CA VAL A 91 11.95 -10.36 -3.20
C VAL A 91 11.71 -11.62 -4.03
N ASP A 92 12.59 -12.60 -3.91
CA ASP A 92 12.47 -13.90 -4.58
C ASP A 92 11.20 -14.67 -4.19
N GLU A 93 10.81 -14.61 -2.92
CA GLU A 93 9.57 -15.24 -2.44
C GLU A 93 8.32 -14.51 -2.99
N VAL A 94 8.33 -13.17 -3.00
CA VAL A 94 7.23 -12.37 -3.56
C VAL A 94 7.07 -12.66 -5.05
N VAL A 95 8.17 -12.67 -5.81
CA VAL A 95 8.15 -12.94 -7.25
C VAL A 95 7.73 -14.37 -7.54
N LYS A 96 8.16 -15.34 -6.73
CA LYS A 96 7.72 -16.74 -6.81
C LYS A 96 6.22 -16.88 -6.61
N GLU A 97 5.65 -16.19 -5.60
CA GLU A 97 4.19 -16.16 -5.40
C GLU A 97 3.48 -15.58 -6.63
N MET A 98 3.94 -14.44 -7.13
CA MET A 98 3.38 -13.83 -8.33
C MET A 98 3.47 -14.76 -9.54
N ARG A 99 4.58 -15.49 -9.73
CA ARG A 99 4.75 -16.48 -10.80
C ARG A 99 3.74 -17.61 -10.68
N GLN A 100 3.58 -18.18 -9.49
CA GLN A 100 2.62 -19.25 -9.26
C GLN A 100 1.17 -18.83 -9.56
N LEU A 101 0.80 -17.61 -9.18
CA LEU A 101 -0.51 -17.03 -9.49
C LEU A 101 -0.65 -16.74 -10.99
N TYR A 102 0.41 -16.21 -11.62
CA TYR A 102 0.46 -15.93 -13.05
C TYR A 102 0.27 -17.17 -13.90
N ASP A 103 0.91 -18.28 -13.54
CA ASP A 103 0.81 -19.57 -14.23
C ASP A 103 -0.62 -20.17 -14.14
N ARG A 104 -1.40 -19.72 -13.15
CA ARG A 104 -2.83 -20.04 -13.01
C ARG A 104 -3.75 -19.05 -13.73
N GLY A 105 -3.22 -18.08 -14.44
CA GLY A 105 -4.02 -17.13 -15.22
C GLY A 105 -4.22 -15.76 -14.57
N VAL A 106 -3.76 -15.55 -13.32
CA VAL A 106 -3.84 -14.22 -12.67
C VAL A 106 -3.02 -13.21 -13.46
N ARG A 107 -3.61 -12.04 -13.72
CA ARG A 107 -2.96 -10.91 -14.41
C ARG A 107 -3.07 -9.62 -13.62
N GLY A 108 -3.93 -9.54 -12.61
CA GLY A 108 -4.10 -8.41 -11.71
C GLY A 108 -3.52 -8.70 -10.32
N PHE A 109 -2.63 -7.83 -9.82
CA PHE A 109 -2.01 -7.98 -8.52
C PHE A 109 -2.20 -6.71 -7.67
N TRP A 110 -2.72 -6.86 -6.46
CA TRP A 110 -2.79 -5.78 -5.50
C TRP A 110 -1.69 -5.95 -4.45
N PHE A 111 -0.75 -5.01 -4.38
CA PHE A 111 0.20 -5.00 -3.27
C PHE A 111 -0.48 -4.52 -1.99
N THR A 112 -0.78 -5.48 -1.11
CA THR A 112 -1.60 -5.25 0.10
C THR A 112 -0.85 -4.55 1.25
N ASP A 113 0.26 -3.93 0.94
CA ASP A 113 1.06 -3.15 1.89
C ASP A 113 0.29 -1.92 2.36
N ALA A 114 0.56 -1.45 3.57
CA ALA A 114 0.03 -0.16 4.02
C ALA A 114 0.45 1.01 3.13
N GLN A 115 1.64 0.92 2.56
CA GLN A 115 2.20 1.84 1.56
C GLN A 115 3.26 1.10 0.75
N PHE A 116 3.20 1.15 -0.57
CA PHE A 116 4.20 0.52 -1.44
C PHE A 116 5.59 1.12 -1.23
N ILE A 117 5.67 2.44 -1.02
CA ILE A 117 6.93 3.14 -0.70
C ILE A 117 6.74 3.89 0.62
N PRO A 118 6.92 3.24 1.77
CA PRO A 118 6.58 3.84 3.06
C PRO A 118 7.50 5.00 3.47
N ALA A 119 8.73 5.07 2.94
CA ALA A 119 9.67 6.20 3.15
C ALA A 119 10.78 6.16 2.09
N ARG A 120 11.48 7.28 1.88
CA ARG A 120 12.55 7.40 0.86
C ARG A 120 13.62 6.31 0.94
N ARG A 121 13.95 5.86 2.14
CA ARG A 121 14.95 4.77 2.31
C ARG A 121 14.53 3.43 1.73
N TYR A 122 13.25 3.24 1.35
CA TYR A 122 12.72 2.01 0.74
C TYR A 122 12.53 2.14 -0.78
N ILE A 123 13.05 3.21 -1.40
CA ILE A 123 12.98 3.40 -2.85
C ILE A 123 13.76 2.29 -3.57
N GLU A 124 14.97 1.99 -3.12
CA GLU A 124 15.79 0.95 -3.75
C GLU A 124 15.20 -0.46 -3.56
N ASP A 125 14.59 -0.74 -2.39
CA ASP A 125 13.86 -2.01 -2.18
C ASP A 125 12.67 -2.14 -3.14
N ALA A 126 11.93 -1.04 -3.39
CA ALA A 126 10.83 -1.03 -4.35
C ALA A 126 11.34 -1.25 -5.79
N LYS A 127 12.45 -0.60 -6.18
CA LYS A 127 13.08 -0.79 -7.49
C LYS A 127 13.59 -2.21 -7.66
N GLU A 128 14.21 -2.79 -6.64
CA GLU A 128 14.69 -4.18 -6.66
C GLU A 128 13.53 -5.14 -6.94
N LEU A 129 12.41 -5.00 -6.25
CA LEU A 129 11.20 -5.80 -6.48
C LEU A 129 10.69 -5.63 -7.92
N LEU A 130 10.55 -4.40 -8.41
CA LEU A 130 10.02 -4.16 -9.76
C LEU A 130 10.97 -4.68 -10.85
N ARG A 131 12.28 -4.54 -10.66
CA ARG A 131 13.29 -5.14 -11.56
C ARG A 131 13.20 -6.67 -11.57
N ALA A 132 12.98 -7.29 -10.40
CA ALA A 132 12.82 -8.74 -10.30
C ALA A 132 11.52 -9.21 -10.98
N ILE A 133 10.41 -8.51 -10.82
CA ILE A 133 9.14 -8.78 -11.52
C ILE A 133 9.36 -8.71 -13.05
N LYS A 134 10.10 -7.70 -13.53
CA LYS A 134 10.43 -7.54 -14.94
C LYS A 134 11.33 -8.67 -15.45
N ALA A 135 12.36 -9.04 -14.68
CA ALA A 135 13.29 -10.10 -15.02
C ALA A 135 12.63 -11.48 -15.06
N GLU A 136 11.61 -11.72 -14.22
CA GLU A 136 10.82 -12.94 -14.21
C GLU A 136 9.95 -13.10 -15.47
N GLY A 137 9.78 -12.03 -16.25
CA GLY A 137 9.00 -12.08 -17.49
C GLY A 137 7.51 -12.22 -17.28
N LEU A 138 6.96 -11.63 -16.23
CA LEU A 138 5.51 -11.58 -15.97
C LEU A 138 4.86 -10.56 -16.91
N THR A 139 4.67 -10.93 -18.17
CA THR A 139 4.14 -10.03 -19.21
C THR A 139 2.64 -9.87 -19.12
N GLY A 140 2.14 -8.67 -19.45
CA GLY A 140 0.70 -8.38 -19.48
C GLY A 140 0.04 -8.37 -18.11
N ILE A 141 0.83 -8.29 -17.03
CA ILE A 141 0.27 -8.07 -15.70
C ILE A 141 -0.17 -6.62 -15.51
N ARG A 142 -1.13 -6.44 -14.63
CA ARG A 142 -1.51 -5.15 -14.06
C ARG A 142 -1.32 -5.22 -12.55
N TRP A 143 -0.81 -4.18 -11.95
CA TRP A 143 -0.74 -4.13 -10.50
C TRP A 143 -1.20 -2.79 -9.94
N ALA A 144 -1.64 -2.85 -8.70
CA ALA A 144 -2.17 -1.72 -7.96
C ALA A 144 -1.60 -1.68 -6.54
N ALA A 145 -1.58 -0.50 -5.94
CA ALA A 145 -1.08 -0.32 -4.58
C ALA A 145 -1.58 0.97 -3.92
N TYR A 146 -1.53 1.01 -2.59
CA TYR A 146 -1.52 2.27 -1.86
C TYR A 146 -0.13 2.91 -2.00
N ILE A 147 -0.09 4.15 -2.48
CA ILE A 147 1.16 4.87 -2.70
C ILE A 147 1.19 6.14 -1.88
N ARG A 148 2.26 6.29 -1.13
CA ARG A 148 2.63 7.56 -0.56
C ARG A 148 3.47 8.32 -1.58
N ALA A 149 2.82 9.17 -2.35
CA ALA A 149 3.42 9.80 -3.54
C ALA A 149 4.50 10.88 -3.26
N ASP A 150 4.93 11.10 -2.00
CA ASP A 150 6.04 11.99 -1.67
C ASP A 150 7.42 11.30 -1.69
N ASN A 151 7.47 10.02 -2.09
CA ASN A 151 8.67 9.18 -2.05
C ASN A 151 9.00 8.56 -3.42
N LEU A 152 8.86 9.32 -4.51
CA LEU A 152 9.22 8.85 -5.85
C LEU A 152 10.52 9.50 -6.33
N ASP A 153 11.19 8.81 -7.24
CA ASP A 153 12.18 9.36 -8.13
C ASP A 153 11.87 8.96 -9.60
N PRO A 154 12.49 9.60 -10.60
CA PRO A 154 12.14 9.32 -12.00
C PRO A 154 12.35 7.87 -12.43
N GLU A 155 13.40 7.21 -11.93
CA GLU A 155 13.67 5.80 -12.26
C GLU A 155 12.59 4.88 -11.69
N LEU A 156 12.19 5.10 -10.43
CA LEU A 156 11.12 4.32 -9.81
C LEU A 156 9.79 4.54 -10.55
N ALA A 157 9.45 5.79 -10.89
CA ALA A 157 8.26 6.10 -11.67
C ALA A 157 8.25 5.36 -13.02
N GLN A 158 9.38 5.34 -13.72
CA GLN A 158 9.53 4.60 -14.96
C GLN A 158 9.34 3.09 -14.76
N LEU A 159 9.98 2.50 -13.75
CA LEU A 159 9.83 1.07 -13.44
C LEU A 159 8.38 0.71 -13.07
N MET A 160 7.67 1.57 -12.34
CA MET A 160 6.27 1.35 -11.99
C MET A 160 5.41 1.22 -13.25
N VAL A 161 5.59 2.12 -14.22
CA VAL A 161 4.85 2.08 -15.49
C VAL A 161 5.26 0.87 -16.33
N GLU A 162 6.54 0.62 -16.49
CA GLU A 162 7.07 -0.50 -17.30
C GLU A 162 6.66 -1.87 -16.79
N THR A 163 6.43 -2.01 -15.48
CA THR A 163 5.99 -3.27 -14.87
C THR A 163 4.48 -3.43 -14.81
N GLY A 164 3.71 -2.49 -15.38
CA GLY A 164 2.27 -2.60 -15.52
C GLY A 164 1.48 -2.05 -14.35
N MET A 165 1.97 -1.01 -13.66
CA MET A 165 1.12 -0.29 -12.72
C MET A 165 -0.07 0.32 -13.45
N SER A 166 -1.29 -0.10 -13.09
CA SER A 166 -2.54 0.32 -13.74
C SER A 166 -3.49 1.07 -12.80
N TYR A 167 -3.24 1.02 -11.52
CA TYR A 167 -4.05 1.72 -10.53
C TYR A 167 -3.21 2.04 -9.31
N PHE A 168 -3.38 3.23 -8.76
CA PHE A 168 -2.86 3.51 -7.43
C PHE A 168 -3.80 4.41 -6.63
N GLU A 169 -3.70 4.27 -5.35
CA GLU A 169 -4.50 5.00 -4.38
C GLU A 169 -3.62 5.90 -3.52
N ILE A 170 -3.93 7.20 -3.47
CA ILE A 170 -3.21 8.18 -2.68
C ILE A 170 -4.10 8.70 -1.56
N GLY A 171 -3.68 8.51 -0.32
CA GLY A 171 -4.33 9.13 0.84
C GLY A 171 -3.87 10.56 1.05
N ILE A 172 -4.49 11.53 0.38
CA ILE A 172 -4.18 12.95 0.55
C ILE A 172 -4.80 13.52 1.83
N THR A 173 -5.96 13.01 2.20
CA THR A 173 -6.73 13.43 3.37
C THR A 173 -7.23 14.87 3.30
N SER A 174 -6.38 15.85 2.97
CA SER A 174 -6.76 17.25 2.76
C SER A 174 -5.77 17.95 1.83
N GLY A 175 -6.25 18.82 0.97
CA GLY A 175 -5.43 19.74 0.18
C GLY A 175 -4.92 20.95 0.98
N SER A 176 -5.20 20.99 2.29
CA SER A 176 -4.65 21.99 3.19
C SER A 176 -3.39 21.48 3.90
N GLN A 177 -2.24 22.08 3.64
CA GLN A 177 -0.99 21.72 4.30
C GLN A 177 -1.05 21.91 5.82
N GLU A 178 -1.88 22.82 6.30
CA GLU A 178 -2.15 23.01 7.73
C GLU A 178 -2.79 21.76 8.32
N LEU A 179 -3.85 21.23 7.71
CA LEU A 179 -4.55 20.04 8.18
C LEU A 179 -3.69 18.80 8.05
N VAL A 180 -2.96 18.63 6.95
CA VAL A 180 -1.99 17.53 6.75
C VAL A 180 -0.97 17.47 7.89
N ARG A 181 -0.46 18.63 8.35
CA ARG A 181 0.44 18.71 9.50
C ARG A 181 -0.25 18.36 10.82
N LYS A 182 -1.47 18.91 11.06
CA LYS A 182 -2.27 18.59 12.26
C LYS A 182 -2.58 17.11 12.36
N MET A 183 -2.85 16.47 11.25
CA MET A 183 -3.12 15.03 11.18
C MET A 183 -1.85 14.17 11.20
N ARG A 184 -0.67 14.77 11.35
CA ARG A 184 0.64 14.11 11.47
C ARG A 184 0.96 13.19 10.29
N MET A 185 0.54 13.56 9.10
CA MET A 185 0.77 12.73 7.91
C MET A 185 2.22 12.78 7.41
N GLY A 186 2.97 13.82 7.80
CA GLY A 186 4.42 13.88 7.60
C GLY A 186 4.87 14.04 6.15
N TYR A 187 4.03 14.54 5.24
CA TYR A 187 4.40 14.86 3.85
C TYR A 187 4.09 16.32 3.50
N ASN A 188 4.63 16.76 2.39
CA ASN A 188 4.38 18.04 1.80
C ASN A 188 3.53 17.86 0.55
N LEU A 189 2.40 18.56 0.45
CA LEU A 189 1.48 18.48 -0.68
C LEU A 189 2.15 18.84 -2.02
N ARG A 190 3.07 19.79 -2.02
CA ARG A 190 3.82 20.14 -3.22
C ARG A 190 4.70 18.99 -3.71
N THR A 191 5.39 18.29 -2.81
CA THR A 191 6.19 17.12 -3.18
C THR A 191 5.33 15.99 -3.74
N VAL A 192 4.10 15.82 -3.24
CA VAL A 192 3.16 14.86 -3.80
C VAL A 192 2.81 15.21 -5.25
N LEU A 193 2.51 16.48 -5.56
CA LEU A 193 2.25 16.92 -6.95
C LEU A 193 3.47 16.73 -7.85
N GLU A 194 4.67 17.02 -7.36
CA GLU A 194 5.92 16.80 -8.09
C GLU A 194 6.10 15.31 -8.45
N SER A 195 5.83 14.42 -7.51
CA SER A 195 5.86 12.97 -7.75
C SER A 195 4.76 12.49 -8.71
N CYS A 196 3.57 13.07 -8.63
CA CYS A 196 2.49 12.78 -9.57
C CYS A 196 2.88 13.20 -11.00
N ARG A 197 3.56 14.35 -11.16
CA ARG A 197 4.12 14.76 -12.48
C ARG A 197 5.16 13.76 -12.98
N MET A 198 6.05 13.26 -12.13
CA MET A 198 7.03 12.22 -12.52
C MET A 198 6.34 10.96 -13.06
N LEU A 199 5.24 10.52 -12.44
CA LEU A 199 4.46 9.38 -12.94
C LEU A 199 3.80 9.69 -14.31
N ALA A 200 3.22 10.86 -14.44
CA ALA A 200 2.62 11.29 -15.71
C ALA A 200 3.67 11.42 -16.82
N ASP A 201 4.85 11.96 -16.51
CA ASP A 201 5.98 12.08 -17.44
C ASP A 201 6.55 10.71 -17.84
N ALA A 202 6.55 9.74 -16.90
CA ALA A 202 6.90 8.36 -17.18
C ALA A 202 5.88 7.61 -18.06
N GLY A 203 4.74 8.24 -18.35
CA GLY A 203 3.71 7.69 -19.24
C GLY A 203 2.54 7.03 -18.53
N PHE A 204 2.41 7.17 -17.20
CA PHE A 204 1.21 6.69 -16.50
C PHE A 204 -0.06 7.41 -17.02
N ARG A 205 -1.07 6.65 -17.42
CA ARG A 205 -2.33 7.15 -18.00
C ARG A 205 -3.58 6.44 -17.47
N ASP A 206 -3.36 5.53 -16.52
CA ASP A 206 -4.41 4.73 -15.91
C ASP A 206 -5.02 5.45 -14.69
N HIS A 207 -5.78 4.73 -13.91
CA HIS A 207 -6.64 5.28 -12.87
C HIS A 207 -5.88 5.65 -11.59
N VAL A 208 -6.19 6.84 -11.05
CA VAL A 208 -5.68 7.36 -9.78
C VAL A 208 -6.85 7.62 -8.84
N SER A 209 -6.93 6.88 -7.74
CA SER A 209 -7.88 7.19 -6.68
C SER A 209 -7.26 8.11 -5.64
N VAL A 210 -7.97 9.19 -5.33
CA VAL A 210 -7.50 10.20 -4.37
C VAL A 210 -8.43 10.25 -3.17
N ASN A 211 -7.94 9.79 -2.02
CA ASN A 211 -8.73 9.75 -0.81
C ASN A 211 -8.64 11.04 -0.01
N TYR A 212 -9.78 11.69 0.19
CA TYR A 212 -9.95 12.83 1.06
C TYR A 212 -10.79 12.46 2.28
N SER A 213 -10.51 13.11 3.40
CA SER A 213 -11.32 13.03 4.61
C SER A 213 -11.95 14.39 4.89
N PHE A 214 -13.26 14.39 5.12
CA PHE A 214 -14.02 15.58 5.48
C PHE A 214 -14.44 15.51 6.94
N ASN A 215 -14.80 16.68 7.48
CA ASN A 215 -15.18 16.83 8.88
C ASN A 215 -14.04 16.46 9.85
N VAL A 216 -12.82 16.78 9.45
CA VAL A 216 -11.62 16.58 10.27
C VAL A 216 -11.45 17.76 11.24
N ILE A 217 -10.63 17.56 12.28
CA ILE A 217 -10.36 18.59 13.29
C ILE A 217 -9.85 19.89 12.63
N ASP A 218 -10.44 21.02 13.01
CA ASP A 218 -10.14 22.36 12.50
C ASP A 218 -10.40 22.55 11.00
N GLU A 219 -11.22 21.73 10.40
CA GLU A 219 -11.68 21.95 9.03
C GLU A 219 -12.57 23.21 8.95
N ARG A 220 -12.38 23.99 7.92
CA ARG A 220 -13.06 25.25 7.65
C ARG A 220 -13.41 25.34 6.16
N PRO A 221 -14.37 26.17 5.76
CA PRO A 221 -14.66 26.39 4.34
C PRO A 221 -13.42 26.73 3.51
N GLU A 222 -12.45 27.43 4.09
CA GLU A 222 -11.21 27.76 3.43
C GLU A 222 -10.33 26.53 3.17
N THR A 223 -10.18 25.64 4.13
CA THR A 223 -9.39 24.40 3.94
C THR A 223 -10.08 23.43 2.99
N ILE A 224 -11.41 23.44 2.90
CA ILE A 224 -12.16 22.70 1.89
C ILE A 224 -11.87 23.27 0.48
N ARG A 225 -11.89 24.61 0.31
CA ARG A 225 -11.52 25.23 -0.97
C ARG A 225 -10.09 24.88 -1.39
N GLN A 226 -9.16 24.82 -0.45
CA GLN A 226 -7.80 24.36 -0.71
C GLN A 226 -7.78 22.91 -1.19
N THR A 227 -8.60 22.03 -0.60
CA THR A 227 -8.70 20.63 -1.02
C THR A 227 -9.26 20.53 -2.45
N VAL A 228 -10.30 21.29 -2.77
CA VAL A 228 -10.85 21.34 -4.15
C VAL A 228 -9.82 21.89 -5.14
N ALA A 229 -9.10 22.94 -4.78
CA ALA A 229 -8.05 23.49 -5.64
C ALA A 229 -6.92 22.48 -5.87
N TYR A 230 -6.51 21.77 -4.84
CA TYR A 230 -5.48 20.72 -4.92
C TYR A 230 -5.92 19.54 -5.80
N HIS A 231 -7.18 19.13 -5.70
CA HIS A 231 -7.72 18.08 -6.56
C HIS A 231 -7.66 18.48 -8.04
N ARG A 232 -8.01 19.73 -8.36
CA ARG A 232 -7.90 20.25 -9.74
C ARG A 232 -6.47 20.26 -10.26
N GLU A 233 -5.46 20.43 -9.39
CA GLU A 233 -4.06 20.30 -9.81
C GLU A 233 -3.72 18.85 -10.17
N LEU A 234 -4.28 17.85 -9.47
CA LEU A 234 -4.13 16.44 -9.83
C LEU A 234 -4.84 16.10 -11.14
N GLU A 235 -6.06 16.62 -11.35
CA GLU A 235 -6.78 16.51 -12.64
C GLU A 235 -5.98 17.13 -13.79
N ALA A 236 -5.30 18.25 -13.55
CA ALA A 236 -4.45 18.88 -14.55
C ALA A 236 -3.20 18.06 -14.91
N ILE A 237 -2.73 17.20 -13.99
CA ILE A 237 -1.57 16.32 -14.21
C ILE A 237 -1.96 15.06 -14.99
N PHE A 238 -3.03 14.38 -14.59
CA PHE A 238 -3.42 13.07 -15.13
C PHE A 238 -4.57 13.14 -16.15
N GLY A 239 -5.31 14.24 -16.19
CA GLY A 239 -6.62 14.36 -16.82
C GLY A 239 -7.74 14.20 -15.79
N ALA A 240 -8.95 14.64 -16.12
CA ALA A 240 -10.10 14.54 -15.20
C ALA A 240 -10.65 13.10 -15.08
N ASP A 241 -10.65 12.35 -16.19
CA ASP A 241 -11.21 11.01 -16.23
C ASP A 241 -10.42 9.97 -15.39
N PRO A 242 -9.08 9.97 -15.35
CA PRO A 242 -8.32 9.06 -14.50
C PRO A 242 -8.38 9.34 -13.00
N VAL A 243 -8.71 10.56 -12.58
CA VAL A 243 -8.70 10.98 -11.18
C VAL A 243 -10.09 10.87 -10.57
N SER A 244 -10.24 10.07 -9.51
CA SER A 244 -11.49 9.87 -8.78
C SER A 244 -11.34 10.01 -7.26
#